data_07bb6ab0db92b5bfc495f2f902e35f5f
#
_entry.id   07bb6ab0db92b5bfc495f2f902e35f5f
#
_cell.length_a   1.000
_cell.length_b   1.000
_cell.length_c   1.000
_cell.angle_alpha   90.00
_cell.angle_beta   90.00
_cell.angle_gamma   90.00
#
_symmetry.space_group_name_H-M   'P 1'
#
loop_
_entity.id
_entity.type
_entity.pdbx_description
1 polymer ?
#
loop_
_entity_poly.entity_id
_entity_poly.type
_entity_poly.pdbx_seq_one_letter_code
_entity_poly.pdbx_strand_id
1 'polypeptide(L)'
;KYKPSDEYKKILEKAENIKIQADKENRMLNASVDFPALVLKDDIYEIEQGISKAYQLNMVKIMPHYPSVLFDENYIPELMKETEKVGIVAKGFFSRYRYKLEDNTLTVEIPFSKDGVSLLHDARTPAVMQAIIFSEFSLQIKVNIIHTNDDEFLASNNSLEKMLEDYDRRMAQQIQNRQSSIESPSSDTHEMLPRKTTLFEENAHADVND
;
A
#
# COMPACT_ATOMS: atom_id res chain seq x y z
N LYS A 1 0.14 -16.19 18.42
CA LYS A 1 -0.95 -15.23 18.43
C LYS A 1 -0.48 -13.94 17.78
N TYR A 2 -1.18 -13.44 16.78
CA TYR A 2 -0.83 -12.23 16.04
C TYR A 2 -0.81 -11.02 16.98
N LYS A 3 0.27 -10.23 16.90
CA LYS A 3 0.41 -8.96 17.59
C LYS A 3 0.77 -7.92 16.53
N PRO A 4 -0.18 -7.12 16.06
CA PRO A 4 0.09 -6.06 15.11
C PRO A 4 0.98 -4.97 15.72
N SER A 5 1.70 -4.24 14.88
CA SER A 5 2.33 -2.97 15.28
C SER A 5 1.26 -1.98 15.72
N ASP A 6 1.65 -0.91 16.41
CA ASP A 6 0.70 0.12 16.86
C ASP A 6 -0.03 0.78 15.68
N GLU A 7 0.61 0.89 14.53
CA GLU A 7 0.04 1.41 13.30
C GLU A 7 -1.06 0.49 12.76
N TYR A 8 -0.77 -0.79 12.56
CA TYR A 8 -1.75 -1.77 12.08
C TYR A 8 -2.87 -2.01 13.10
N LYS A 9 -2.58 -1.87 14.39
CA LYS A 9 -3.60 -1.92 15.43
C LYS A 9 -4.62 -0.80 15.24
N LYS A 10 -4.18 0.44 14.96
CA LYS A 10 -5.07 1.57 14.70
C LYS A 10 -5.95 1.37 13.46
N ILE A 11 -5.42 0.70 12.42
CA ILE A 11 -6.20 0.33 11.23
C ILE A 11 -7.28 -0.69 11.61
N LEU A 12 -6.89 -1.75 12.30
CA LEU A 12 -7.82 -2.82 12.70
C LEU A 12 -8.88 -2.35 13.71
N GLU A 13 -8.57 -1.37 14.56
CA GLU A 13 -9.53 -0.75 15.49
C GLU A 13 -10.62 0.06 14.79
N LYS A 14 -10.35 0.54 13.56
CA LYS A 14 -11.34 1.25 12.72
C LYS A 14 -12.17 0.31 11.84
N ALA A 15 -11.85 -0.99 11.85
CA ALA A 15 -12.56 -1.98 11.07
C ALA A 15 -13.94 -2.23 11.65
N GLU A 16 -14.93 -2.24 10.77
CA GLU A 16 -16.34 -2.48 11.10
C GLU A 16 -16.86 -3.72 10.37
N ASN A 17 -17.96 -4.28 10.83
CA ASN A 17 -18.70 -5.37 10.15
C ASN A 17 -17.82 -6.52 9.63
N ILE A 18 -16.89 -7.00 10.43
CA ILE A 18 -15.94 -8.04 10.02
C ILE A 18 -16.66 -9.38 9.85
N LYS A 19 -16.57 -9.94 8.64
CA LYS A 19 -17.07 -11.28 8.31
C LYS A 19 -15.90 -12.17 7.95
N ILE A 20 -15.74 -13.29 8.66
CA ILE A 20 -14.61 -14.21 8.47
C ILE A 20 -15.13 -15.55 7.95
N GLN A 21 -14.48 -16.03 6.89
CA GLN A 21 -14.65 -17.38 6.35
C GLN A 21 -13.32 -18.12 6.45
N ALA A 22 -13.30 -19.23 7.16
CA ALA A 22 -12.12 -20.05 7.33
C ALA A 22 -12.28 -21.39 6.61
N ASP A 23 -11.35 -21.69 5.73
CA ASP A 23 -11.17 -23.00 5.11
C ASP A 23 -10.07 -23.74 5.88
N LYS A 24 -10.47 -24.69 6.71
CA LYS A 24 -9.55 -25.46 7.57
C LYS A 24 -8.70 -26.44 6.78
N GLU A 25 -9.27 -27.02 5.74
CA GLU A 25 -8.59 -28.03 4.92
C GLU A 25 -7.43 -27.40 4.15
N ASN A 26 -7.69 -26.26 3.52
CA ASN A 26 -6.67 -25.49 2.77
C ASN A 26 -5.89 -24.50 3.63
N ARG A 27 -6.22 -24.38 4.93
CA ARG A 27 -5.60 -23.42 5.85
C ARG A 27 -5.65 -21.99 5.31
N MET A 28 -6.85 -21.61 4.85
CA MET A 28 -7.10 -20.29 4.27
C MET A 28 -8.09 -19.50 5.12
N LEU A 29 -7.92 -18.18 5.14
CA LEU A 29 -8.81 -17.27 5.82
C LEU A 29 -9.16 -16.10 4.90
N ASN A 30 -10.44 -15.89 4.65
CA ASN A 30 -10.94 -14.72 3.95
C ASN A 30 -11.72 -13.85 4.94
N ALA A 31 -11.41 -12.56 4.99
CA ALA A 31 -12.08 -11.59 5.83
C ALA A 31 -12.65 -10.47 4.96
N SER A 32 -13.96 -10.26 5.01
CA SER A 32 -14.63 -9.07 4.46
C SER A 32 -14.74 -8.05 5.58
N VAL A 33 -14.26 -6.82 5.34
CA VAL A 33 -14.09 -5.81 6.38
C VAL A 33 -14.54 -4.45 5.86
N ASP A 34 -15.48 -3.81 6.54
CA ASP A 34 -15.88 -2.44 6.22
C ASP A 34 -14.91 -1.46 6.90
N PHE A 35 -14.37 -0.51 6.13
CA PHE A 35 -13.52 0.57 6.63
C PHE A 35 -14.17 1.93 6.36
N PRO A 36 -14.25 2.82 7.35
CA PRO A 36 -14.82 4.16 7.18
C PRO A 36 -13.90 5.13 6.42
N ALA A 37 -12.65 4.74 6.19
CA ALA A 37 -11.62 5.51 5.46
C ALA A 37 -10.77 4.57 4.62
N LEU A 38 -10.14 5.11 3.57
CA LEU A 38 -9.20 4.35 2.74
C LEU A 38 -8.02 3.84 3.56
N VAL A 39 -7.65 2.59 3.31
CA VAL A 39 -6.47 1.93 3.86
C VAL A 39 -5.54 1.59 2.69
N LEU A 40 -4.25 1.86 2.85
CA LEU A 40 -3.26 1.53 1.82
C LEU A 40 -3.21 0.02 1.61
N LYS A 41 -3.11 -0.41 0.37
CA LYS A 41 -3.03 -1.85 0.04
C LYS A 41 -1.81 -2.50 0.66
N ASP A 42 -0.69 -1.79 0.73
CA ASP A 42 0.53 -2.29 1.35
C ASP A 42 0.30 -2.63 2.85
N ASP A 43 -0.45 -1.80 3.57
CA ASP A 43 -0.79 -2.06 4.98
C ASP A 43 -1.68 -3.30 5.12
N ILE A 44 -2.66 -3.45 4.22
CA ILE A 44 -3.52 -4.64 4.18
C ILE A 44 -2.68 -5.89 3.93
N TYR A 45 -1.74 -5.85 2.98
CA TYR A 45 -0.87 -6.98 2.65
C TYR A 45 0.06 -7.35 3.82
N GLU A 46 0.60 -6.37 4.53
CA GLU A 46 1.41 -6.62 5.72
C GLU A 46 0.60 -7.26 6.87
N ILE A 47 -0.64 -6.80 7.06
CA ILE A 47 -1.56 -7.41 8.03
C ILE A 47 -1.88 -8.86 7.63
N GLU A 48 -2.19 -9.12 6.35
CA GLU A 48 -2.43 -10.46 5.81
C GLU A 48 -1.25 -11.40 6.09
N GLN A 49 -0.03 -10.94 5.77
CA GLN A 49 1.19 -11.70 6.01
C GLN A 49 1.44 -11.95 7.50
N GLY A 50 1.24 -10.93 8.33
CA GLY A 50 1.40 -11.04 9.78
C GLY A 50 0.45 -12.08 10.39
N ILE A 51 -0.81 -12.08 9.98
CA ILE A 51 -1.80 -13.07 10.41
C ILE A 51 -1.43 -14.47 9.88
N SER A 52 -1.06 -14.57 8.59
CA SER A 52 -0.65 -15.82 7.96
C SER A 52 0.51 -16.48 8.72
N LYS A 53 1.56 -15.72 9.02
CA LYS A 53 2.72 -16.19 9.79
C LYS A 53 2.34 -16.60 11.22
N ALA A 54 1.56 -15.79 11.93
CA ALA A 54 1.19 -16.03 13.33
C ALA A 54 0.32 -17.28 13.54
N TYR A 55 -0.52 -17.60 12.57
CA TYR A 55 -1.44 -18.75 12.63
C TYR A 55 -1.04 -19.88 11.71
N GLN A 56 0.10 -19.77 11.02
CA GLN A 56 0.63 -20.76 10.07
C GLN A 56 -0.40 -21.11 8.99
N LEU A 57 -1.08 -20.10 8.46
CA LEU A 57 -2.04 -20.23 7.36
C LEU A 57 -1.31 -20.18 6.01
N ASN A 58 -1.85 -20.90 5.03
CA ASN A 58 -1.34 -20.86 3.66
C ASN A 58 -1.68 -19.52 2.98
N MET A 59 -2.86 -18.99 3.29
CA MET A 59 -3.35 -17.73 2.74
C MET A 59 -4.26 -17.01 3.71
N VAL A 60 -4.08 -15.71 3.81
CA VAL A 60 -5.04 -14.79 4.42
C VAL A 60 -5.37 -13.73 3.37
N LYS A 61 -6.64 -13.48 3.15
CA LYS A 61 -7.10 -12.41 2.26
C LYS A 61 -8.09 -11.52 2.99
N ILE A 62 -7.78 -10.24 3.04
CA ILE A 62 -8.66 -9.19 3.55
C ILE A 62 -9.30 -8.49 2.33
N MET A 63 -10.61 -8.51 2.28
CA MET A 63 -11.41 -7.84 1.26
C MET A 63 -12.02 -6.59 1.89
N PRO A 64 -11.41 -5.41 1.69
CA PRO A 64 -11.93 -4.17 2.24
C PRO A 64 -13.19 -3.74 1.49
N HIS A 65 -14.12 -3.13 2.22
CA HIS A 65 -15.26 -2.41 1.67
C HIS A 65 -15.24 -0.98 2.19
N TYR A 66 -15.48 -0.04 1.30
CA TYR A 66 -15.46 1.38 1.59
C TYR A 66 -16.77 2.05 1.19
N PRO A 67 -17.18 3.14 1.86
CA PRO A 67 -18.22 4.02 1.35
C PRO A 67 -17.91 4.49 -0.07
N SER A 68 -18.89 4.46 -0.95
CA SER A 68 -18.71 4.83 -2.37
C SER A 68 -18.17 6.25 -2.59
N VAL A 69 -18.45 7.16 -1.65
CA VAL A 69 -17.94 8.55 -1.67
C VAL A 69 -16.41 8.63 -1.57
N LEU A 70 -15.74 7.58 -1.10
CA LEU A 70 -14.28 7.51 -1.01
C LEU A 70 -13.62 7.04 -2.31
N PHE A 71 -14.40 6.68 -3.33
CA PHE A 71 -13.85 6.38 -4.64
C PHE A 71 -13.55 7.68 -5.37
N ASP A 72 -12.33 8.12 -5.27
CA ASP A 72 -11.80 9.34 -5.87
C ASP A 72 -10.41 9.10 -6.47
N GLU A 73 -9.77 10.17 -6.90
CA GLU A 73 -8.43 10.14 -7.49
C GLU A 73 -7.36 9.54 -6.56
N ASN A 74 -7.51 9.67 -5.24
CA ASN A 74 -6.56 9.15 -4.27
C ASN A 74 -6.56 7.62 -4.21
N TYR A 75 -7.65 6.97 -4.64
CA TYR A 75 -7.73 5.52 -4.69
C TYR A 75 -7.09 4.92 -5.95
N ILE A 76 -6.92 5.68 -7.03
CA ILE A 76 -6.43 5.14 -8.30
C ILE A 76 -5.07 4.43 -8.19
N PRO A 77 -4.06 4.95 -7.46
CA PRO A 77 -2.80 4.22 -7.23
C PRO A 77 -3.00 2.86 -6.55
N GLU A 78 -3.90 2.77 -5.60
CA GLU A 78 -4.19 1.53 -4.89
C GLU A 78 -4.94 0.51 -5.80
N LEU A 79 -5.81 1.00 -6.70
CA LEU A 79 -6.43 0.18 -7.74
C LEU A 79 -5.39 -0.43 -8.67
N MET A 80 -4.37 0.34 -9.08
CA MET A 80 -3.29 -0.16 -9.94
C MET A 80 -2.49 -1.25 -9.24
N LYS A 81 -2.11 -1.04 -7.98
CA LYS A 81 -1.41 -2.05 -7.16
C LYS A 81 -2.21 -3.36 -7.05
N GLU A 82 -3.50 -3.27 -6.71
CA GLU A 82 -4.35 -4.46 -6.60
C GLU A 82 -4.50 -5.16 -7.96
N THR A 83 -4.65 -4.38 -9.04
CA THR A 83 -4.74 -4.92 -10.40
C THR A 83 -3.48 -5.70 -10.79
N GLU A 84 -2.29 -5.18 -10.49
CA GLU A 84 -1.02 -5.87 -10.74
C GLU A 84 -0.83 -7.11 -9.86
N LYS A 85 -1.36 -7.09 -8.64
CA LYS A 85 -1.30 -8.24 -7.72
C LYS A 85 -2.21 -9.38 -8.18
N VAL A 86 -3.40 -9.06 -8.65
CA VAL A 86 -4.40 -10.05 -9.08
C VAL A 86 -4.14 -10.52 -10.52
N GLY A 87 -3.73 -9.61 -11.40
CA GLY A 87 -3.55 -9.86 -12.84
C GLY A 87 -2.10 -10.08 -13.21
N ILE A 88 -1.67 -11.32 -13.42
CA ILE A 88 -0.28 -11.66 -13.77
C ILE A 88 0.21 -10.88 -15.00
N VAL A 89 -0.66 -10.70 -16.01
CA VAL A 89 -0.33 -9.97 -17.25
C VAL A 89 -0.20 -8.48 -17.01
N ALA A 90 -0.91 -7.92 -16.03
CA ALA A 90 -0.91 -6.48 -15.74
C ALA A 90 0.38 -6.00 -15.07
N LYS A 91 1.19 -6.94 -14.54
CA LYS A 91 2.37 -6.61 -13.75
C LYS A 91 3.38 -5.78 -14.54
N GLY A 92 3.70 -4.59 -14.02
CA GLY A 92 4.65 -3.65 -14.61
C GLY A 92 4.07 -2.72 -15.68
N PHE A 93 2.82 -2.91 -16.11
CA PHE A 93 2.18 -2.02 -17.07
C PHE A 93 1.77 -0.67 -16.45
N PHE A 94 1.52 -0.64 -15.16
CA PHE A 94 1.09 0.56 -14.44
C PHE A 94 2.23 1.27 -13.71
N SER A 95 3.49 1.03 -14.09
CA SER A 95 4.64 1.78 -13.56
C SER A 95 4.60 3.26 -13.95
N ARG A 96 4.02 3.57 -15.12
CA ARG A 96 3.75 4.93 -15.59
C ARG A 96 2.37 4.93 -16.24
N TYR A 97 1.49 5.80 -15.78
CA TYR A 97 0.13 5.94 -16.31
C TYR A 97 -0.40 7.35 -16.05
N ARG A 98 -1.38 7.75 -16.85
CA ARG A 98 -2.29 8.87 -16.56
C ARG A 98 -3.69 8.31 -16.46
N TYR A 99 -4.57 9.04 -15.82
CA TYR A 99 -5.96 8.64 -15.74
C TYR A 99 -6.89 9.85 -15.81
N LYS A 100 -8.11 9.56 -16.18
CA LYS A 100 -9.21 10.51 -16.19
C LYS A 100 -10.46 9.78 -15.70
N LEU A 101 -11.10 10.36 -14.68
CA LEU A 101 -12.34 9.84 -14.13
C LEU A 101 -13.46 10.82 -14.43
N GLU A 102 -14.37 10.44 -15.34
CA GLU A 102 -15.50 11.25 -15.77
C GLU A 102 -16.72 10.36 -16.00
N ASP A 103 -17.90 10.84 -15.63
CA ASP A 103 -19.19 10.21 -15.93
C ASP A 103 -19.22 8.68 -15.71
N ASN A 104 -18.75 8.22 -14.54
CA ASN A 104 -18.62 6.80 -14.22
C ASN A 104 -17.69 6.00 -15.18
N THR A 105 -16.78 6.68 -15.86
CA THR A 105 -15.77 6.05 -16.71
C THR A 105 -14.38 6.43 -16.24
N LEU A 106 -13.58 5.43 -15.91
CA LEU A 106 -12.15 5.56 -15.65
C LEU A 106 -11.40 5.22 -16.94
N THR A 107 -10.74 6.21 -17.52
CA THR A 107 -9.82 6.02 -18.65
C THR A 107 -8.39 6.03 -18.12
N VAL A 108 -7.66 4.97 -18.39
CA VAL A 108 -6.24 4.82 -18.02
C VAL A 108 -5.41 4.85 -19.29
N GLU A 109 -4.48 5.78 -19.36
CA GLU A 109 -3.55 5.96 -20.47
C GLU A 109 -2.18 5.42 -20.07
N ILE A 110 -1.61 4.54 -20.87
CA ILE A 110 -0.31 3.95 -20.62
C ILE A 110 0.63 4.17 -21.82
N PRO A 111 1.94 4.43 -21.58
CA PRO A 111 2.91 4.69 -22.64
C PRO A 111 3.48 3.39 -23.23
N PHE A 112 2.63 2.41 -23.44
CA PHE A 112 3.00 1.16 -24.09
C PHE A 112 2.46 1.10 -25.51
N SER A 113 3.07 0.28 -26.36
CA SER A 113 2.63 0.08 -27.73
C SER A 113 1.16 -0.37 -27.77
N LYS A 114 0.53 -0.20 -28.93
CA LYS A 114 -0.83 -0.71 -29.16
C LYS A 114 -0.96 -2.20 -28.88
N ASP A 115 0.08 -2.97 -29.15
CA ASP A 115 0.12 -4.42 -28.86
C ASP A 115 0.14 -4.69 -27.35
N GLY A 116 0.87 -3.87 -26.57
CA GLY A 116 0.85 -3.94 -25.10
C GLY A 116 -0.54 -3.65 -24.52
N VAL A 117 -1.24 -2.65 -25.05
CA VAL A 117 -2.63 -2.36 -24.67
C VAL A 117 -3.57 -3.51 -25.08
N SER A 118 -3.38 -4.05 -26.29
CA SER A 118 -4.16 -5.22 -26.76
C SER A 118 -3.99 -6.42 -25.82
N LEU A 119 -2.77 -6.68 -25.37
CA LEU A 119 -2.49 -7.75 -24.41
C LEU A 119 -3.27 -7.59 -23.09
N LEU A 120 -3.37 -6.36 -22.57
CA LEU A 120 -4.17 -6.08 -21.37
C LEU A 120 -5.67 -6.29 -21.61
N HIS A 121 -6.16 -5.95 -22.78
CA HIS A 121 -7.56 -6.19 -23.16
C HIS A 121 -7.84 -7.70 -23.31
N ASP A 122 -6.96 -8.45 -23.95
CA ASP A 122 -7.07 -9.90 -24.11
C ASP A 122 -7.04 -10.61 -22.75
N ALA A 123 -6.22 -10.11 -21.82
CA ALA A 123 -6.18 -10.56 -20.42
C ALA A 123 -7.38 -10.06 -19.58
N ARG A 124 -8.31 -9.32 -20.18
CA ARG A 124 -9.48 -8.75 -19.50
C ARG A 124 -9.14 -7.84 -18.31
N THR A 125 -7.99 -7.20 -18.35
CA THR A 125 -7.55 -6.29 -17.26
C THR A 125 -8.56 -5.20 -16.93
N PRO A 126 -9.24 -4.53 -17.90
CA PRO A 126 -10.30 -3.58 -17.58
C PRO A 126 -11.44 -4.19 -16.75
N ALA A 127 -11.82 -5.43 -17.05
CA ALA A 127 -12.86 -6.13 -16.30
C ALA A 127 -12.41 -6.50 -14.88
N VAL A 128 -11.13 -6.84 -14.71
CA VAL A 128 -10.53 -7.06 -13.37
C VAL A 128 -10.60 -5.78 -12.56
N MET A 129 -10.21 -4.64 -13.11
CA MET A 129 -10.30 -3.33 -12.44
C MET A 129 -11.73 -2.98 -12.06
N GLN A 130 -12.70 -3.20 -12.95
CA GLN A 130 -14.12 -3.01 -12.67
C GLN A 130 -14.58 -3.89 -11.51
N ALA A 131 -14.16 -5.15 -11.48
CA ALA A 131 -14.50 -6.10 -10.41
C ALA A 131 -13.91 -5.66 -9.06
N ILE A 132 -12.68 -5.15 -9.01
CA ILE A 132 -12.06 -4.59 -7.80
C ILE A 132 -12.89 -3.40 -7.30
N ILE A 133 -13.17 -2.42 -8.17
CA ILE A 133 -13.97 -1.24 -7.81
C ILE A 133 -15.35 -1.65 -7.28
N PHE A 134 -16.01 -2.57 -7.96
CA PHE A 134 -17.31 -3.06 -7.54
C PHE A 134 -17.26 -3.78 -6.20
N SER A 135 -16.26 -4.64 -5.98
CA SER A 135 -16.11 -5.38 -4.73
C SER A 135 -15.82 -4.49 -3.54
N GLU A 136 -15.07 -3.39 -3.73
CA GLU A 136 -14.63 -2.53 -2.63
C GLU A 136 -15.54 -1.32 -2.39
N PHE A 137 -16.24 -0.82 -3.40
CA PHE A 137 -17.07 0.39 -3.29
C PHE A 137 -18.53 0.19 -3.68
N SER A 138 -18.89 -1.01 -4.16
CA SER A 138 -20.22 -1.29 -4.73
C SER A 138 -20.58 -0.34 -5.89
N LEU A 139 -19.57 0.18 -6.61
CA LEU A 139 -19.75 1.08 -7.75
C LEU A 139 -19.58 0.34 -9.08
N GLN A 140 -20.42 0.68 -10.05
CA GLN A 140 -20.29 0.22 -11.42
C GLN A 140 -19.59 1.30 -12.24
N ILE A 141 -18.28 1.20 -12.37
CA ILE A 141 -17.42 2.12 -13.13
C ILE A 141 -16.98 1.40 -14.41
N LYS A 142 -17.15 2.03 -15.56
CA LYS A 142 -16.57 1.55 -16.80
C LYS A 142 -15.08 1.86 -16.82
N VAL A 143 -14.25 0.87 -17.16
CA VAL A 143 -12.79 1.07 -17.27
C VAL A 143 -12.36 0.89 -18.72
N ASN A 144 -11.59 1.85 -19.22
CA ASN A 144 -10.93 1.80 -20.52
C ASN A 144 -9.42 1.93 -20.31
N ILE A 145 -8.64 1.10 -21.00
CA ILE A 145 -7.18 1.25 -21.05
C ILE A 145 -6.84 1.62 -22.49
N ILE A 146 -6.10 2.71 -22.66
CA ILE A 146 -5.73 3.23 -23.99
C ILE A 146 -4.23 3.48 -24.07
N HIS A 147 -3.72 3.42 -25.28
CA HIS A 147 -2.35 3.79 -25.60
C HIS A 147 -2.23 5.32 -25.67
N THR A 148 -1.11 5.85 -25.16
CA THR A 148 -0.71 7.24 -25.38
C THR A 148 0.70 7.29 -25.95
N ASN A 149 1.03 8.33 -26.73
CA ASN A 149 2.38 8.51 -27.27
C ASN A 149 3.33 8.97 -26.16
N ASP A 150 4.58 8.47 -26.19
CA ASP A 150 5.59 8.81 -25.20
C ASP A 150 5.85 10.33 -25.13
N ASP A 151 5.82 11.04 -26.27
CA ASP A 151 6.03 12.50 -26.29
C ASP A 151 4.94 13.28 -25.55
N GLU A 152 3.67 12.87 -25.66
CA GLU A 152 2.58 13.46 -24.88
C GLU A 152 2.68 13.12 -23.40
N PHE A 153 3.21 11.93 -23.10
CA PHE A 153 3.41 11.47 -21.75
C PHE A 153 4.55 12.23 -21.04
N LEU A 154 5.63 12.50 -21.74
CA LEU A 154 6.78 13.29 -21.25
C LEU A 154 6.41 14.76 -21.01
N ALA A 155 5.58 15.35 -21.88
CA ALA A 155 5.12 16.73 -21.71
C ALA A 155 4.25 16.93 -20.46
N SER A 156 3.54 15.90 -20.04
CA SER A 156 2.69 15.92 -18.84
C SER A 156 3.42 15.54 -17.54
N ASN A 157 4.60 14.89 -17.64
CA ASN A 157 5.40 14.50 -16.47
C ASN A 157 5.93 15.68 -15.65
N ASN A 158 6.08 16.87 -16.22
CA ASN A 158 6.34 18.09 -15.46
C ASN A 158 5.23 18.39 -14.41
N SER A 159 4.04 17.86 -14.60
CA SER A 159 2.95 17.95 -13.62
C SER A 159 3.06 16.85 -12.56
N LEU A 160 3.47 15.63 -12.94
CA LEU A 160 3.66 14.50 -12.03
C LEU A 160 4.91 14.66 -11.15
N GLU A 161 6.01 15.18 -11.70
CA GLU A 161 7.19 15.54 -10.90
C GLU A 161 6.84 16.61 -9.86
N LYS A 162 6.07 17.62 -10.22
CA LYS A 162 5.56 18.60 -9.26
C LYS A 162 4.66 17.96 -8.18
N MET A 163 3.82 17.00 -8.54
CA MET A 163 2.98 16.30 -7.56
C MET A 163 3.81 15.40 -6.64
N LEU A 164 4.85 14.75 -7.14
CA LEU A 164 5.79 13.96 -6.34
C LEU A 164 6.62 14.87 -5.43
N GLU A 165 7.13 15.99 -5.94
CA GLU A 165 7.81 17.00 -5.13
C GLU A 165 6.92 17.59 -4.04
N ASP A 166 5.65 17.85 -4.35
CA ASP A 166 4.67 18.32 -3.36
C ASP A 166 4.30 17.23 -2.34
N TYR A 167 4.23 15.97 -2.76
CA TYR A 167 4.03 14.85 -1.86
C TYR A 167 5.23 14.68 -0.91
N ASP A 168 6.45 14.66 -1.45
CA ASP A 168 7.67 14.55 -0.65
C ASP A 168 7.83 15.74 0.30
N ARG A 169 7.46 16.95 -0.14
CA ARG A 169 7.45 18.14 0.71
C ARG A 169 6.42 18.03 1.85
N ARG A 170 5.22 17.50 1.59
CA ARG A 170 4.19 17.26 2.63
C ARG A 170 4.63 16.18 3.61
N MET A 171 5.25 15.11 3.13
CA MET A 171 5.80 14.06 3.99
C MET A 171 6.94 14.58 4.86
N ALA A 172 7.86 15.37 4.30
CA ALA A 172 8.95 16.02 5.04
C ALA A 172 8.41 16.97 6.13
N GLN A 173 7.36 17.75 5.83
CA GLN A 173 6.70 18.63 6.81
C GLN A 173 5.99 17.82 7.91
N GLN A 174 5.38 16.69 7.61
CA GLN A 174 4.79 15.82 8.63
C GLN A 174 5.85 15.20 9.55
N ILE A 175 7.00 14.83 9.00
CA ILE A 175 8.13 14.32 9.80
C ILE A 175 8.69 15.42 10.71
N GLN A 176 8.87 16.63 10.20
CA GLN A 176 9.33 17.77 11.01
C GLN A 176 8.33 18.14 12.12
N ASN A 177 7.03 18.15 11.82
CA ASN A 177 6.00 18.41 12.82
C ASN A 177 5.90 17.31 13.89
N ARG A 178 6.25 16.06 13.56
CA ARG A 178 6.37 14.98 14.56
C ARG A 178 7.60 15.13 15.43
N GLN A 179 8.73 15.60 14.88
CA GLN A 179 9.96 15.84 15.64
C GLN A 179 9.84 17.04 16.57
N SER A 180 9.19 18.13 16.13
CA SER A 180 8.97 19.32 16.97
C SER A 180 7.96 19.10 18.11
N SER A 181 7.13 18.05 18.02
CA SER A 181 6.21 17.66 19.10
C SER A 181 6.86 16.81 20.19
N ILE A 182 8.11 16.38 20.00
CA ILE A 182 8.87 15.56 20.95
C ILE A 182 9.87 16.39 21.76
N GLU A 183 10.20 17.61 21.31
CA GLU A 183 11.09 18.53 22.01
C GLU A 183 10.33 19.61 22.78
N SER A 184 9.70 19.22 23.88
CA SER A 184 9.41 20.15 24.97
C SER A 184 10.19 19.67 26.18
N PRO A 185 11.29 20.31 26.54
CA PRO A 185 12.00 19.96 27.76
C PRO A 185 11.25 20.50 28.96
N SER A 186 10.67 19.63 29.77
CA SER A 186 10.38 19.94 31.15
C SER A 186 11.71 20.02 31.91
N SER A 187 12.10 21.24 32.23
CA SER A 187 13.13 21.55 33.20
C SER A 187 12.74 20.97 34.56
N ASP A 188 13.50 19.98 35.02
CA ASP A 188 13.75 19.84 36.45
C ASP A 188 15.17 19.34 36.65
N THR A 189 15.91 20.23 37.27
CA THR A 189 17.23 20.13 37.83
C THR A 189 17.32 19.01 38.88
N HIS A 190 18.24 18.07 38.70
CA HIS A 190 18.99 17.53 39.82
C HIS A 190 20.41 17.13 39.39
N GLU A 191 21.35 17.82 40.01
CA GLU A 191 22.78 17.53 40.04
C GLU A 191 23.06 16.09 40.49
N MET A 192 24.06 15.46 39.95
CA MET A 192 25.31 15.00 40.62
C MET A 192 26.04 13.90 39.86
N LEU A 193 27.25 14.29 39.46
CA LEU A 193 28.54 13.59 39.49
C LEU A 193 28.85 12.37 38.61
N PRO A 194 30.09 12.32 38.13
CA PRO A 194 30.56 11.41 37.09
C PRO A 194 31.13 10.11 37.64
N ARG A 195 30.94 9.00 36.97
CA ARG A 195 31.72 7.78 37.16
C ARG A 195 32.41 7.29 35.89
N LYS A 196 33.68 7.31 36.02
CA LYS A 196 34.81 6.81 35.29
C LYS A 196 34.54 5.64 34.33
N THR A 197 35.10 5.85 33.15
CA THR A 197 35.71 4.92 32.20
C THR A 197 36.37 3.69 32.83
N THR A 198 36.10 2.52 32.23
CA THR A 198 37.15 1.50 32.07
C THR A 198 36.95 0.81 30.71
N LEU A 199 37.94 1.01 29.87
CA LEU A 199 38.30 0.16 28.74
C LEU A 199 38.56 -1.27 29.22
N PHE A 200 38.16 -2.22 28.39
CA PHE A 200 38.89 -3.47 28.25
C PHE A 200 39.01 -3.83 26.79
N GLU A 201 40.27 -3.83 26.37
CA GLU A 201 40.80 -4.33 25.12
C GLU A 201 40.73 -5.85 25.05
N GLU A 202 40.59 -6.33 23.81
CA GLU A 202 41.31 -7.41 23.13
C GLU A 202 41.62 -8.70 23.89
N ASN A 203 41.24 -9.82 23.29
CA ASN A 203 42.29 -10.72 22.78
C ASN A 203 41.70 -11.78 21.83
N ALA A 204 42.35 -11.84 20.67
CA ALA A 204 42.30 -12.88 19.66
C ALA A 204 43.10 -14.11 20.14
N HIS A 205 42.88 -15.22 19.47
CA HIS A 205 43.68 -16.37 19.08
C HIS A 205 42.89 -17.67 19.32
N ALA A 206 42.55 -18.39 18.33
CA ALA A 206 43.33 -19.22 17.37
C ALA A 206 43.43 -20.68 17.83
N ASP A 207 43.20 -21.51 16.84
CA ASP A 207 43.74 -22.88 16.57
C ASP A 207 43.04 -24.10 17.21
N VAL A 208 42.50 -24.90 16.30
CA VAL A 208 43.02 -26.05 15.56
C VAL A 208 42.80 -27.42 16.21
N ASN A 209 42.24 -28.36 15.41
CA ASN A 209 42.33 -29.86 15.43
C ASN A 209 41.58 -30.64 16.54
N ASP A 210 40.66 -31.44 16.22
CA ASP A 210 40.64 -32.84 15.73
C ASP A 210 39.21 -33.21 15.32
#